data_d6a495dd56f706cef7e58e9d6b76cc3b
#
_entry.id   d6a495dd56f706cef7e58e9d6b76cc3b
#
_cell.length_a   1.000
_cell.length_b   1.000
_cell.length_c   1.000
_cell.angle_alpha   90.00
_cell.angle_beta   90.00
_cell.angle_gamma   90.00
#
_symmetry.space_group_name_H-M   'P 1'
#
loop_
_entity.id
_entity.type
_entity.pdbx_description
1 polymer ?
#
loop_
_entity_poly.entity_id
_entity_poly.type
_entity_poly.pdbx_seq_one_letter_code
_entity_poly.pdbx_strand_id
1 'polypeptide(L)'
;MKTIKSSILIIIILTLSCAPSKAMLLKKYNHSNEIISDTANISEFLNRKEIKHDSVWVLEKGQMDSILQIVYQFNYNDFTYNKFINKNIIYYRKEFGGYYLDNKKYVIVNMVLPDWVGIINKFTIVYDGGCSVVNLNIDYNNKTIIKILCNGGA
;
A
#
# COMPACT_ATOMS: atom_id res chain seq x y z
N MET A 1 47.98 -29.56 46.09
CA MET A 1 47.42 -28.34 45.42
C MET A 1 46.68 -28.75 44.18
N LYS A 2 45.34 -28.72 44.18
CA LYS A 2 44.49 -29.04 43.04
C LYS A 2 44.09 -27.74 42.37
N THR A 3 44.56 -27.53 41.15
CA THR A 3 44.18 -26.40 40.30
C THR A 3 42.78 -26.63 39.72
N ILE A 4 41.83 -25.79 40.14
CA ILE A 4 40.47 -25.74 39.58
C ILE A 4 40.53 -24.96 38.26
N LYS A 5 40.36 -25.67 37.15
CA LYS A 5 40.15 -25.04 35.83
C LYS A 5 38.71 -24.52 35.78
N SER A 6 38.55 -23.21 35.85
CA SER A 6 37.27 -22.54 35.66
C SER A 6 36.94 -22.52 34.15
N SER A 7 36.03 -23.38 33.72
CA SER A 7 35.49 -23.34 32.37
C SER A 7 34.40 -22.27 32.29
N ILE A 8 34.75 -21.14 31.70
CA ILE A 8 33.78 -20.08 31.40
C ILE A 8 32.97 -20.58 30.21
N LEU A 9 31.74 -21.01 30.49
CA LEU A 9 30.74 -21.36 29.47
C LEU A 9 30.19 -20.04 28.91
N ILE A 10 30.72 -19.61 27.77
CA ILE A 10 30.15 -18.46 27.01
C ILE A 10 28.85 -18.95 26.36
N ILE A 11 27.74 -18.66 27.00
CA ILE A 11 26.41 -18.81 26.39
C ILE A 11 26.24 -17.69 25.35
N ILE A 12 26.59 -17.97 24.11
CA ILE A 12 26.22 -17.11 22.98
C ILE A 12 24.70 -17.28 22.78
N ILE A 13 23.94 -16.37 23.39
CA ILE A 13 22.52 -16.22 23.06
C ILE A 13 22.47 -15.64 21.65
N LEU A 14 22.42 -16.52 20.64
CA LEU A 14 22.00 -16.16 19.29
C LEU A 14 20.55 -15.73 19.38
N THR A 15 20.30 -14.44 19.60
CA THR A 15 19.03 -13.82 19.28
C THR A 15 18.88 -13.90 17.78
N LEU A 16 18.38 -15.01 17.28
CA LEU A 16 17.82 -15.12 15.95
C LEU A 16 16.66 -14.12 15.92
N SER A 17 16.94 -12.90 15.49
CA SER A 17 15.91 -11.99 15.05
C SER A 17 15.23 -12.68 13.86
N CYS A 18 14.16 -13.38 14.16
CA CYS A 18 13.35 -14.06 13.14
C CYS A 18 12.63 -12.98 12.34
N ALA A 19 13.37 -12.35 11.42
CA ALA A 19 12.72 -11.51 10.41
C ALA A 19 11.70 -12.41 9.71
N PRO A 20 10.42 -12.01 9.64
CA PRO A 20 9.39 -12.84 9.03
C PRO A 20 9.83 -13.18 7.60
N SER A 21 9.72 -14.45 7.21
CA SER A 21 10.08 -14.87 5.87
C SER A 21 9.26 -14.08 4.84
N LYS A 22 9.83 -13.84 3.64
CA LYS A 22 9.13 -13.19 2.53
C LYS A 22 7.76 -13.81 2.25
N ALA A 23 7.66 -15.15 2.38
CA ALA A 23 6.40 -15.88 2.22
C ALA A 23 5.39 -15.57 3.33
N MET A 24 5.84 -15.42 4.57
CA MET A 24 4.99 -15.06 5.70
C MET A 24 4.47 -13.62 5.59
N LEU A 25 5.33 -12.70 5.16
CA LEU A 25 4.94 -11.33 4.82
C LEU A 25 3.93 -11.33 3.68
N LEU A 26 4.20 -12.00 2.56
CA LEU A 26 3.27 -12.11 1.44
C LEU A 26 1.90 -12.67 1.87
N LYS A 27 1.87 -13.72 2.70
CA LYS A 27 0.61 -14.28 3.21
C LYS A 27 -0.14 -13.28 4.09
N LYS A 28 0.57 -12.53 4.93
CA LYS A 28 -0.01 -11.47 5.76
C LYS A 28 -0.55 -10.31 4.92
N TYR A 29 0.10 -9.97 3.80
CA TYR A 29 -0.25 -8.81 2.95
C TYR A 29 -1.22 -9.14 1.81
N ASN A 30 -1.25 -10.37 1.30
CA ASN A 30 -2.28 -10.79 0.35
C ASN A 30 -3.72 -10.72 0.91
N HIS A 31 -3.86 -10.70 2.24
CA HIS A 31 -5.15 -10.47 2.89
C HIS A 31 -5.47 -9.00 3.16
N SER A 32 -4.63 -8.08 2.71
CA SER A 32 -4.72 -6.67 3.09
C SER A 32 -5.26 -5.72 2.01
N ASN A 33 -5.70 -6.26 0.87
CA ASN A 33 -6.40 -5.43 -0.12
C ASN A 33 -7.82 -5.16 0.38
N GLU A 34 -8.19 -3.89 0.44
CA GLU A 34 -9.43 -3.47 1.07
C GLU A 34 -10.23 -2.52 0.18
N ILE A 35 -11.50 -2.83 0.00
CA ILE A 35 -12.45 -1.90 -0.62
C ILE A 35 -13.00 -1.01 0.49
N ILE A 36 -12.83 0.28 0.36
CA ILE A 36 -13.41 1.25 1.28
C ILE A 36 -14.89 1.40 0.94
N SER A 37 -15.75 0.98 1.83
CA SER A 37 -17.22 1.07 1.67
C SER A 37 -17.81 2.33 2.31
N ASP A 38 -17.06 3.00 3.17
CA ASP A 38 -17.44 4.29 3.76
C ASP A 38 -17.28 5.42 2.72
N THR A 39 -18.37 5.79 2.08
CA THR A 39 -18.38 6.82 1.03
C THR A 39 -17.97 8.20 1.56
N ALA A 40 -18.27 8.50 2.81
CA ALA A 40 -17.84 9.76 3.44
C ALA A 40 -16.31 9.79 3.59
N ASN A 41 -15.71 8.66 3.97
CA ASN A 41 -14.26 8.55 4.05
C ASN A 41 -13.58 8.61 2.67
N ILE A 42 -14.19 8.03 1.62
CA ILE A 42 -13.68 8.18 0.24
C ILE A 42 -13.65 9.67 -0.14
N SER A 43 -14.76 10.37 0.04
CA SER A 43 -14.86 11.80 -0.30
C SER A 43 -13.89 12.66 0.51
N GLU A 44 -13.78 12.40 1.82
CA GLU A 44 -12.81 13.08 2.68
C GLU A 44 -11.36 12.86 2.19
N PHE A 45 -11.01 11.62 1.85
CA PHE A 45 -9.67 11.30 1.35
C PHE A 45 -9.36 12.02 0.03
N LEU A 46 -10.30 12.02 -0.93
CA LEU A 46 -10.15 12.72 -2.20
C LEU A 46 -9.96 14.23 -2.00
N ASN A 47 -10.74 14.84 -1.10
CA ASN A 47 -10.61 16.26 -0.77
C ASN A 47 -9.23 16.57 -0.17
N ARG A 48 -8.75 15.74 0.77
CA ARG A 48 -7.41 15.90 1.37
C ARG A 48 -6.27 15.76 0.34
N LYS A 49 -6.50 15.03 -0.74
CA LYS A 49 -5.54 14.85 -1.85
C LYS A 49 -5.78 15.84 -3.00
N GLU A 50 -6.68 16.81 -2.80
CA GLU A 50 -7.04 17.82 -3.81
C GLU A 50 -7.48 17.18 -5.15
N ILE A 51 -8.14 16.01 -5.07
CA ILE A 51 -8.70 15.32 -6.21
C ILE A 51 -10.15 15.78 -6.40
N LYS A 52 -10.39 16.49 -7.50
CA LYS A 52 -11.76 16.89 -7.90
C LYS A 52 -12.62 15.66 -8.15
N HIS A 53 -13.83 15.69 -7.66
CA HIS A 53 -14.82 14.63 -7.86
C HIS A 53 -16.24 15.18 -7.70
N ASP A 54 -17.18 14.58 -8.44
CA ASP A 54 -18.61 14.94 -8.39
C ASP A 54 -19.34 14.10 -7.34
N SER A 55 -19.02 12.80 -7.29
CA SER A 55 -19.58 11.85 -6.34
C SER A 55 -18.65 10.67 -6.17
N VAL A 56 -18.96 9.81 -5.21
CA VAL A 56 -18.18 8.60 -4.92
C VAL A 56 -19.02 7.34 -5.13
N TRP A 57 -18.36 6.21 -5.35
CA TRP A 57 -19.00 4.91 -5.46
C TRP A 57 -18.13 3.83 -4.82
N VAL A 58 -18.76 2.73 -4.39
CA VAL A 58 -18.07 1.60 -3.78
C VAL A 58 -17.81 0.53 -4.82
N LEU A 59 -16.56 0.06 -4.90
CA LEU A 59 -16.17 -1.01 -5.81
C LEU A 59 -16.76 -2.35 -5.37
N GLU A 60 -17.08 -3.19 -6.33
CA GLU A 60 -17.30 -4.61 -6.11
C GLU A 60 -15.97 -5.39 -6.14
N LYS A 61 -15.94 -6.58 -5.55
CA LYS A 61 -14.72 -7.41 -5.50
C LYS A 61 -14.13 -7.69 -6.88
N GLY A 62 -14.96 -8.04 -7.87
CA GLY A 62 -14.48 -8.30 -9.24
C GLY A 62 -13.88 -7.08 -9.91
N GLN A 63 -14.37 -5.89 -9.57
CA GLN A 63 -13.81 -4.63 -10.06
C GLN A 63 -12.45 -4.37 -9.40
N MET A 64 -12.32 -4.60 -8.09
CA MET A 64 -11.04 -4.52 -7.39
C MET A 64 -10.00 -5.47 -8.01
N ASP A 65 -10.37 -6.72 -8.28
CA ASP A 65 -9.46 -7.71 -8.87
C ASP A 65 -8.97 -7.26 -10.26
N SER A 66 -9.84 -6.66 -11.07
CA SER A 66 -9.47 -6.04 -12.36
C SER A 66 -8.46 -4.90 -12.19
N ILE A 67 -8.67 -4.04 -11.20
CA ILE A 67 -7.75 -2.92 -10.92
C ILE A 67 -6.41 -3.42 -10.39
N LEU A 68 -6.39 -4.46 -9.56
CA LEU A 68 -5.16 -5.09 -9.09
C LEU A 68 -4.28 -5.59 -10.24
N GLN A 69 -4.87 -6.17 -11.29
CA GLN A 69 -4.11 -6.58 -12.48
C GLN A 69 -3.43 -5.38 -13.13
N ILE A 70 -4.12 -4.25 -13.28
CA ILE A 70 -3.53 -3.02 -13.83
C ILE A 70 -2.37 -2.56 -12.96
N VAL A 71 -2.56 -2.51 -11.65
CA VAL A 71 -1.53 -2.08 -10.68
C VAL A 71 -0.28 -2.94 -10.75
N TYR A 72 -0.42 -4.27 -10.87
CA TYR A 72 0.72 -5.19 -10.93
C TYR A 72 1.42 -5.24 -12.29
N GLN A 73 0.69 -5.00 -13.37
CA GLN A 73 1.24 -5.05 -14.73
C GLN A 73 1.81 -3.72 -15.20
N PHE A 74 1.53 -2.65 -14.48
CA PHE A 74 1.97 -1.31 -14.87
C PHE A 74 3.49 -1.19 -14.80
N ASN A 75 4.08 -0.61 -15.84
CA ASN A 75 5.51 -0.31 -15.87
C ASN A 75 5.79 1.03 -15.16
N TYR A 76 6.31 0.95 -13.94
CA TYR A 76 6.65 2.14 -13.15
C TYR A 76 7.98 2.79 -13.54
N ASN A 77 8.67 2.32 -14.61
CA ASN A 77 10.02 2.75 -14.94
C ASN A 77 10.17 4.24 -15.27
N ASP A 78 9.10 4.86 -15.73
CA ASP A 78 9.11 6.29 -16.10
C ASP A 78 8.94 7.25 -14.90
N PHE A 79 8.84 6.72 -13.69
CA PHE A 79 8.68 7.51 -12.47
C PHE A 79 9.97 7.62 -11.69
N THR A 80 10.23 8.78 -11.09
CA THR A 80 11.44 9.08 -10.31
C THR A 80 11.71 8.04 -9.20
N TYR A 81 10.67 7.46 -8.61
CA TYR A 81 10.77 6.48 -7.53
C TYR A 81 10.47 5.04 -7.97
N ASN A 82 10.57 4.76 -9.25
CA ASN A 82 10.22 3.49 -9.88
C ASN A 82 10.85 2.27 -9.20
N LYS A 83 12.15 2.32 -8.90
CA LYS A 83 12.89 1.21 -8.28
C LYS A 83 12.32 0.85 -6.91
N PHE A 84 11.91 1.85 -6.13
CA PHE A 84 11.32 1.62 -4.81
C PHE A 84 9.92 1.01 -4.94
N ILE A 85 9.06 1.55 -5.81
CA ILE A 85 7.71 1.04 -6.03
C ILE A 85 7.76 -0.37 -6.59
N ASN A 86 8.52 -0.62 -7.65
CA ASN A 86 8.65 -1.95 -8.27
C ASN A 86 9.14 -3.01 -7.28
N LYS A 87 10.12 -2.68 -6.44
CA LYS A 87 10.65 -3.59 -5.42
C LYS A 87 9.62 -3.95 -4.36
N ASN A 88 8.74 -3.03 -4.02
CA ASN A 88 7.83 -3.13 -2.88
C ASN A 88 6.36 -3.35 -3.26
N ILE A 89 6.01 -3.37 -4.56
CA ILE A 89 4.63 -3.40 -5.05
C ILE A 89 3.75 -4.49 -4.41
N ILE A 90 4.33 -5.65 -4.14
CA ILE A 90 3.65 -6.79 -3.52
C ILE A 90 3.45 -6.64 -2.01
N TYR A 91 4.21 -5.75 -1.37
CA TYR A 91 4.15 -5.54 0.08
C TYR A 91 3.17 -4.44 0.48
N TYR A 92 2.80 -3.58 -0.46
CA TYR A 92 1.81 -2.56 -0.15
C TYR A 92 0.44 -3.17 0.14
N ARG A 93 -0.17 -2.79 1.25
CA ARG A 93 -1.61 -2.87 1.43
C ARG A 93 -2.25 -1.89 0.45
N LYS A 94 -3.29 -2.30 -0.23
CA LYS A 94 -3.98 -1.49 -1.22
C LYS A 94 -5.41 -1.24 -0.78
N GLU A 95 -5.77 0.03 -0.67
CA GLU A 95 -7.07 0.52 -0.27
C GLU A 95 -7.73 1.16 -1.51
N PHE A 96 -8.96 0.78 -1.81
CA PHE A 96 -9.64 1.13 -3.06
C PHE A 96 -10.90 1.94 -2.80
N GLY A 97 -11.06 3.06 -3.49
CA GLY A 97 -12.28 3.86 -3.52
C GLY A 97 -12.59 4.32 -4.94
N GLY A 98 -13.88 4.39 -5.27
CA GLY A 98 -14.35 4.85 -6.55
C GLY A 98 -14.87 6.28 -6.51
N TYR A 99 -14.69 7.03 -7.59
CA TYR A 99 -15.28 8.35 -7.74
C TYR A 99 -15.67 8.65 -9.18
N TYR A 100 -16.56 9.60 -9.34
CA TYR A 100 -16.96 10.16 -10.64
C TYR A 100 -16.38 11.56 -10.78
N LEU A 101 -15.97 11.89 -11.98
CA LEU A 101 -15.62 13.24 -12.41
C LEU A 101 -16.03 13.40 -13.87
N ASP A 102 -16.82 14.44 -14.18
CA ASP A 102 -17.31 14.69 -15.53
C ASP A 102 -17.99 13.47 -16.16
N ASN A 103 -18.87 12.78 -15.41
CA ASN A 103 -19.55 11.55 -15.79
C ASN A 103 -18.65 10.35 -16.14
N LYS A 104 -17.36 10.41 -15.82
CA LYS A 104 -16.42 9.29 -16.00
C LYS A 104 -16.13 8.63 -14.66
N LYS A 105 -15.86 7.32 -14.71
CA LYS A 105 -15.51 6.51 -13.55
C LYS A 105 -13.99 6.48 -13.34
N TYR A 106 -13.59 6.74 -12.14
CA TYR A 106 -12.21 6.64 -11.68
C TYR A 106 -12.09 5.79 -10.43
N VAL A 107 -10.90 5.26 -10.21
CA VAL A 107 -10.54 4.55 -8.97
C VAL A 107 -9.30 5.19 -8.39
N ILE A 108 -9.37 5.52 -7.11
CA ILE A 108 -8.20 5.84 -6.31
C ILE A 108 -7.71 4.57 -5.62
N VAL A 109 -6.42 4.27 -5.75
CA VAL A 109 -5.75 3.20 -5.01
C VAL A 109 -4.70 3.83 -4.12
N ASN A 110 -4.90 3.73 -2.81
CA ASN A 110 -3.92 4.14 -1.82
C ASN A 110 -3.09 2.91 -1.43
N MET A 111 -1.84 2.88 -1.83
CA MET A 111 -0.90 1.81 -1.53
C MET A 111 -0.05 2.22 -0.33
N VAL A 112 -0.10 1.44 0.74
CA VAL A 112 0.54 1.77 2.02
C VAL A 112 1.45 0.62 2.45
N LEU A 113 2.71 0.92 2.79
CA LEU A 113 3.59 -0.09 3.38
C LEU A 113 3.13 -0.45 4.80
N PRO A 114 3.42 -1.68 5.25
CA PRO A 114 2.85 -2.24 6.49
C PRO A 114 3.16 -1.52 7.78
N ASP A 115 4.24 -0.76 7.81
CA ASP A 115 4.63 0.01 8.99
C ASP A 115 3.63 1.14 9.33
N TRP A 116 2.73 1.43 8.39
CA TRP A 116 1.69 2.43 8.50
C TRP A 116 0.31 1.75 8.60
N VAL A 117 -0.02 1.21 9.78
CA VAL A 117 -1.28 0.50 9.98
C VAL A 117 -2.44 1.48 10.06
N GLY A 118 -3.32 1.46 9.07
CA GLY A 118 -4.56 2.24 9.05
C GLY A 118 -5.74 1.54 9.75
N ILE A 119 -6.83 2.28 9.90
CA ILE A 119 -8.11 1.79 10.41
C ILE A 119 -8.79 0.97 9.31
N ILE A 120 -9.44 -0.15 9.67
CA ILE A 120 -10.23 -0.95 8.73
C ILE A 120 -11.37 -0.10 8.13
N ASN A 121 -11.66 -0.30 6.84
CA ASN A 121 -12.67 0.42 6.06
C ASN A 121 -12.47 1.94 5.99
N LYS A 122 -11.23 2.39 6.14
CA LYS A 122 -10.83 3.79 5.94
C LYS A 122 -9.52 3.88 5.19
N PHE A 123 -9.38 4.91 4.35
CA PHE A 123 -8.10 5.23 3.76
C PHE A 123 -7.08 5.62 4.83
N THR A 124 -5.92 5.01 4.75
CA THR A 124 -4.78 5.38 5.59
C THR A 124 -4.23 6.73 5.13
N ILE A 125 -4.23 7.71 6.02
CA ILE A 125 -3.68 9.03 5.76
C ILE A 125 -2.36 9.13 6.51
N VAL A 126 -1.28 9.34 5.75
CA VAL A 126 0.06 9.54 6.29
C VAL A 126 0.57 10.87 5.77
N TYR A 127 1.18 11.65 6.63
CA TYR A 127 1.91 12.86 6.29
C TYR A 127 3.41 12.50 6.22
N ASP A 128 4.12 12.98 5.21
CA ASP A 128 5.57 12.78 5.03
C ASP A 128 6.04 11.31 4.91
N GLY A 129 5.17 10.43 4.46
CA GLY A 129 5.50 9.00 4.28
C GLY A 129 6.41 8.70 3.07
N GLY A 130 6.74 9.71 2.26
CA GLY A 130 7.45 9.47 1.00
C GLY A 130 6.74 8.42 0.14
N CYS A 131 7.51 7.60 -0.59
CA CYS A 131 6.94 6.48 -1.34
C CYS A 131 6.60 5.24 -0.49
N SER A 132 6.59 5.35 0.84
CA SER A 132 5.93 4.36 1.70
C SER A 132 4.41 4.41 1.56
N VAL A 133 3.89 5.53 1.03
CA VAL A 133 2.50 5.69 0.63
C VAL A 133 2.45 6.21 -0.79
N VAL A 134 1.78 5.47 -1.66
CA VAL A 134 1.64 5.80 -3.09
C VAL A 134 0.16 5.85 -3.44
N ASN A 135 -0.25 6.95 -4.06
CA ASN A 135 -1.61 7.10 -4.57
C ASN A 135 -1.62 6.93 -6.08
N LEU A 136 -2.48 6.07 -6.59
CA LEU A 136 -2.72 5.87 -8.01
C LEU A 136 -4.12 6.35 -8.36
N ASN A 137 -4.24 7.22 -9.36
CA ASN A 137 -5.51 7.52 -10.00
C ASN A 137 -5.64 6.69 -11.28
N ILE A 138 -6.71 5.95 -11.41
CA ILE A 138 -6.96 5.03 -12.52
C ILE A 138 -8.24 5.43 -13.23
N ASP A 139 -8.16 5.65 -14.53
CA ASP A 139 -9.35 5.71 -15.39
C ASP A 139 -9.94 4.30 -15.47
N TYR A 140 -11.10 4.12 -14.86
CA TYR A 140 -11.72 2.80 -14.76
C TYR A 140 -12.17 2.25 -16.12
N ASN A 141 -12.66 3.12 -17.01
CA ASN A 141 -13.16 2.70 -18.32
C ASN A 141 -12.02 2.32 -19.27
N ASN A 142 -10.96 3.13 -19.29
CA ASN A 142 -9.80 2.91 -20.17
C ASN A 142 -8.75 1.98 -19.58
N LYS A 143 -8.91 1.56 -18.33
CA LYS A 143 -7.97 0.68 -17.61
C LYS A 143 -6.54 1.22 -17.58
N THR A 144 -6.38 2.53 -17.42
CA THR A 144 -5.07 3.21 -17.43
C THR A 144 -4.82 3.96 -16.14
N ILE A 145 -3.57 3.91 -15.65
CA ILE A 145 -3.12 4.76 -14.55
C ILE A 145 -2.83 6.13 -15.13
N ILE A 146 -3.58 7.14 -14.70
CA ILE A 146 -3.48 8.52 -15.19
C ILE A 146 -2.60 9.41 -14.29
N LYS A 147 -2.41 9.03 -13.03
CA LYS A 147 -1.59 9.79 -12.09
C LYS A 147 -1.01 8.88 -11.02
N ILE A 148 0.24 9.12 -10.66
CA ILE A 148 0.94 8.46 -9.55
C ILE A 148 1.54 9.54 -8.68
N LEU A 149 1.31 9.45 -7.37
CA LEU A 149 1.84 10.38 -6.38
C LEU A 149 2.44 9.59 -5.22
N CYS A 150 3.69 9.88 -4.88
CA CYS A 150 4.26 9.52 -3.59
C CYS A 150 3.89 10.58 -2.56
N ASN A 151 3.52 10.15 -1.36
CA ASN A 151 3.14 11.07 -0.29
C ASN A 151 4.40 11.68 0.34
N GLY A 152 4.55 13.02 0.25
CA GLY A 152 5.71 13.72 0.80
C GLY A 152 6.92 13.79 -0.15
N GLY A 153 6.75 13.55 -1.45
CA GLY A 153 7.75 13.91 -2.45
C GLY A 153 7.62 15.38 -2.79
N ALA A 154 8.41 16.24 -2.15
CA ALA A 154 8.69 17.58 -2.67
C ALA A 154 9.83 17.50 -3.68
#